data_5e1ffc676e94ea159ad12cfb0b3c53f6
#
_entry.id   5e1ffc676e94ea159ad12cfb0b3c53f6
#
_cell.length_a   1.000
_cell.length_b   1.000
_cell.length_c   1.000
_cell.angle_alpha   90.00
_cell.angle_beta   90.00
_cell.angle_gamma   90.00
#
_symmetry.space_group_name_H-M   'P 1'
#
loop_
_entity.id
_entity.type
_entity.pdbx_description
1 polymer ?
#
loop_
_entity_poly.entity_id
_entity_poly.type
_entity_poly.pdbx_seq_one_letter_code
_entity_poly.pdbx_strand_id
1 'polypeptide(L)'
;MFDAWKERSRQRLENRPERTVFYNIFSTMMLVLVAEVLLAVVSILATNVTGKLEENAKDLLTMRVHNRAGYVEDILRDAEDLTQLSEQINATAQQLLESGTLSLDTLDNSSEQSNALLVTIAPQLADTLRAKQVTGIFIVLNTQDLDTREVGKKMPGIYLRDLDPDARPSERNGDLLLERASATVIKELGIGTDKGWQPAFPYQGDTNGGIIRTVFQAAYQDGASLSAENYGRWTTTPYCLAGDDRNAIAYSVPLILPNGTVYGVVGVELLTEYLQTKLPFTELDEDKAGTYFI
;
A
#
# COMPACT_ATOMS: atom_id res chain seq x y z
N MET A 1 -46.24 -10.67 -91.53
CA MET A 1 -45.21 -10.91 -90.49
C MET A 1 -44.94 -9.59 -89.67
N PHE A 2 -45.06 -8.40 -90.22
CA PHE A 2 -44.83 -7.11 -89.53
C PHE A 2 -45.93 -6.76 -88.54
N ASP A 3 -47.20 -7.09 -88.79
CA ASP A 3 -48.33 -6.78 -87.93
C ASP A 3 -48.33 -7.56 -86.59
N ALA A 4 -47.93 -8.84 -86.66
CA ALA A 4 -47.83 -9.70 -85.47
C ALA A 4 -46.66 -9.25 -84.51
N TRP A 5 -45.67 -8.58 -85.06
CA TRP A 5 -44.55 -7.99 -84.23
C TRP A 5 -44.98 -6.71 -83.55
N LYS A 6 -45.77 -5.82 -84.26
CA LYS A 6 -46.32 -4.63 -83.69
C LYS A 6 -47.34 -4.93 -82.57
N GLU A 7 -48.12 -5.95 -82.73
CA GLU A 7 -49.12 -6.38 -81.76
C GLU A 7 -48.49 -6.93 -80.46
N ARG A 8 -47.41 -7.71 -80.63
CA ARG A 8 -46.62 -8.22 -79.48
C ARG A 8 -45.86 -7.11 -78.80
N SER A 9 -45.42 -6.08 -79.52
CA SER A 9 -44.75 -4.90 -78.90
C SER A 9 -45.74 -4.01 -78.15
N ARG A 10 -46.99 -3.86 -78.63
CA ARG A 10 -48.10 -3.16 -77.91
C ARG A 10 -48.48 -3.92 -76.66
N GLN A 11 -48.67 -5.22 -76.73
CA GLN A 11 -49.01 -6.08 -75.55
C GLN A 11 -47.92 -6.07 -74.49
N ARG A 12 -46.65 -5.93 -74.88
CA ARG A 12 -45.55 -5.77 -73.90
C ARG A 12 -45.53 -4.39 -73.23
N LEU A 13 -46.06 -3.35 -73.87
CA LEU A 13 -46.17 -2.04 -73.31
C LEU A 13 -47.38 -1.89 -72.37
N GLU A 14 -48.51 -2.56 -72.74
CA GLU A 14 -49.73 -2.61 -71.92
C GLU A 14 -49.61 -3.45 -70.66
N ASN A 15 -48.79 -4.51 -70.68
CA ASN A 15 -48.56 -5.37 -69.54
C ASN A 15 -47.38 -4.93 -68.63
N ARG A 16 -46.91 -3.68 -68.72
CA ARG A 16 -46.04 -3.19 -67.67
C ARG A 16 -46.87 -2.95 -66.41
N PRO A 17 -46.61 -3.64 -65.29
CA PRO A 17 -47.27 -3.35 -64.06
C PRO A 17 -47.12 -1.87 -63.78
N GLU A 18 -48.25 -1.14 -63.68
CA GLU A 18 -48.25 0.24 -63.21
C GLU A 18 -47.61 0.23 -61.80
N ARG A 19 -46.33 0.59 -61.75
CA ARG A 19 -45.68 0.89 -60.47
C ARG A 19 -46.41 2.07 -59.89
N THR A 20 -47.26 1.79 -58.90
CA THR A 20 -47.98 2.85 -58.17
C THR A 20 -46.99 3.91 -57.76
N VAL A 21 -47.37 5.19 -57.86
CA VAL A 21 -46.54 6.35 -57.43
C VAL A 21 -46.00 6.12 -56.04
N PHE A 22 -46.74 5.47 -55.17
CA PHE A 22 -46.34 5.03 -53.86
C PHE A 22 -45.09 4.10 -53.88
N TYR A 23 -45.03 3.11 -54.75
CA TYR A 23 -43.88 2.16 -54.85
C TYR A 23 -42.59 2.92 -55.32
N ASN A 24 -42.74 3.83 -56.25
CA ASN A 24 -41.58 4.62 -56.70
C ASN A 24 -41.07 5.57 -55.63
N ILE A 25 -41.96 6.27 -54.89
CA ILE A 25 -41.58 7.14 -53.78
C ILE A 25 -40.96 6.30 -52.65
N PHE A 26 -41.59 5.17 -52.28
CA PHE A 26 -41.07 4.30 -51.22
C PHE A 26 -39.71 3.70 -51.57
N SER A 27 -39.54 3.19 -52.83
CA SER A 27 -38.26 2.67 -53.28
C SER A 27 -37.15 3.71 -53.31
N THR A 28 -37.47 4.96 -53.68
CA THR A 28 -36.50 6.07 -53.69
C THR A 28 -36.12 6.46 -52.25
N MET A 29 -37.11 6.57 -51.36
CA MET A 29 -36.85 6.85 -49.94
C MET A 29 -35.99 5.75 -49.26
N MET A 30 -36.29 4.47 -49.53
CA MET A 30 -35.49 3.35 -49.00
C MET A 30 -34.06 3.38 -49.54
N LEU A 31 -33.87 3.74 -50.82
CA LEU A 31 -32.54 3.81 -51.41
C LEU A 31 -31.73 4.96 -50.82
N VAL A 32 -32.37 6.14 -50.56
CA VAL A 32 -31.72 7.26 -49.88
C VAL A 32 -31.35 6.90 -48.44
N LEU A 33 -32.27 6.25 -47.70
CA LEU A 33 -32.00 5.82 -46.33
C LEU A 33 -30.86 4.83 -46.23
N VAL A 34 -30.78 3.83 -47.15
CA VAL A 34 -29.68 2.89 -47.24
C VAL A 34 -28.35 3.59 -47.56
N ALA A 35 -28.40 4.59 -48.48
CA ALA A 35 -27.21 5.36 -48.83
C ALA A 35 -26.72 6.21 -47.64
N GLU A 36 -27.63 6.84 -46.87
CA GLU A 36 -27.26 7.58 -45.65
C GLU A 36 -26.65 6.69 -44.58
N VAL A 37 -27.22 5.50 -44.35
CA VAL A 37 -26.64 4.53 -43.39
C VAL A 37 -25.27 4.07 -43.84
N LEU A 38 -25.08 3.76 -45.14
CA LEU A 38 -23.79 3.39 -45.69
C LEU A 38 -22.75 4.50 -45.56
N LEU A 39 -23.14 5.75 -45.84
CA LEU A 39 -22.27 6.91 -45.69
C LEU A 39 -21.89 7.12 -44.22
N ALA A 40 -22.81 6.95 -43.27
CA ALA A 40 -22.53 7.03 -41.86
C ALA A 40 -21.51 5.96 -41.41
N VAL A 41 -21.70 4.71 -41.84
CA VAL A 41 -20.77 3.59 -41.55
C VAL A 41 -19.40 3.85 -42.16
N VAL A 42 -19.34 4.25 -43.41
CA VAL A 42 -18.08 4.58 -44.10
C VAL A 42 -17.39 5.77 -43.42
N SER A 43 -18.14 6.78 -42.99
CA SER A 43 -17.60 7.93 -42.25
C SER A 43 -16.97 7.49 -40.89
N ILE A 44 -17.65 6.63 -40.14
CA ILE A 44 -17.12 6.09 -38.87
C ILE A 44 -15.83 5.28 -39.12
N LEU A 45 -15.82 4.44 -40.13
CA LEU A 45 -14.63 3.65 -40.48
C LEU A 45 -13.48 4.54 -41.02
N ALA A 46 -13.79 5.52 -41.86
CA ALA A 46 -12.78 6.42 -42.45
C ALA A 46 -12.16 7.37 -41.42
N THR A 47 -12.91 7.79 -40.41
CA THR A 47 -12.39 8.69 -39.35
C THR A 47 -11.59 7.97 -38.28
N ASN A 48 -11.45 6.64 -38.37
CA ASN A 48 -10.74 5.81 -37.39
C ASN A 48 -11.19 6.10 -35.93
N VAL A 49 -12.47 6.40 -35.74
CA VAL A 49 -13.05 6.76 -34.43
C VAL A 49 -12.82 5.64 -33.42
N THR A 50 -12.99 4.37 -33.84
CA THR A 50 -12.75 3.20 -32.99
C THR A 50 -11.29 3.11 -32.53
N GLY A 51 -10.33 3.35 -33.42
CA GLY A 51 -8.91 3.37 -33.05
C GLY A 51 -8.55 4.48 -32.07
N LYS A 52 -9.09 5.68 -32.27
CA LYS A 52 -8.92 6.80 -31.33
C LYS A 52 -9.60 6.59 -29.97
N LEU A 53 -10.75 5.93 -29.96
CA LEU A 53 -11.43 5.56 -28.70
C LEU A 53 -10.62 4.52 -27.92
N GLU A 54 -10.04 3.52 -28.60
CA GLU A 54 -9.16 2.52 -28.00
C GLU A 54 -7.88 3.16 -27.44
N GLU A 55 -7.23 4.05 -28.23
CA GLU A 55 -6.04 4.79 -27.81
C GLU A 55 -6.34 5.67 -26.59
N ASN A 56 -7.42 6.45 -26.62
CA ASN A 56 -7.84 7.27 -25.49
C ASN A 56 -8.17 6.44 -24.23
N ALA A 57 -8.83 5.27 -24.38
CA ALA A 57 -9.13 4.38 -23.28
C ALA A 57 -7.83 3.82 -22.66
N LYS A 58 -6.86 3.44 -23.49
CA LYS A 58 -5.54 2.98 -23.07
C LYS A 58 -4.76 4.07 -22.34
N ASP A 59 -4.80 5.30 -22.83
CA ASP A 59 -4.12 6.44 -22.22
C ASP A 59 -4.74 6.76 -20.85
N LEU A 60 -6.08 6.75 -20.74
CA LEU A 60 -6.78 6.93 -19.48
C LEU A 60 -6.43 5.83 -18.46
N LEU A 61 -6.40 4.58 -18.90
CA LEU A 61 -6.01 3.46 -18.05
C LEU A 61 -4.55 3.61 -17.57
N THR A 62 -3.64 3.93 -18.50
CA THR A 62 -2.23 4.15 -18.19
C THR A 62 -2.06 5.29 -17.18
N MET A 63 -2.78 6.39 -17.35
CA MET A 63 -2.77 7.52 -16.43
C MET A 63 -3.31 7.14 -15.04
N ARG A 64 -4.41 6.38 -14.96
CA ARG A 64 -4.97 5.88 -13.69
C ARG A 64 -3.94 5.01 -12.95
N VAL A 65 -3.36 4.03 -13.66
CA VAL A 65 -2.35 3.13 -13.08
C VAL A 65 -1.11 3.92 -12.60
N HIS A 66 -0.63 4.87 -13.40
CA HIS A 66 0.51 5.70 -13.04
C HIS A 66 0.23 6.57 -11.80
N ASN A 67 -0.95 7.19 -11.73
CA ASN A 67 -1.35 7.99 -10.57
C ASN A 67 -1.47 7.13 -9.29
N ARG A 68 -1.98 5.91 -9.41
CA ARG A 68 -2.07 4.98 -8.27
C ARG A 68 -0.70 4.50 -7.82
N ALA A 69 0.17 4.16 -8.77
CA ALA A 69 1.56 3.79 -8.45
C ALA A 69 2.28 4.93 -7.72
N GLY A 70 2.16 6.17 -8.23
CA GLY A 70 2.72 7.34 -7.57
C GLY A 70 2.18 7.57 -6.16
N TYR A 71 0.88 7.39 -5.95
CA TYR A 71 0.27 7.50 -4.63
C TYR A 71 0.80 6.45 -3.63
N VAL A 72 0.93 5.19 -4.06
CA VAL A 72 1.52 4.14 -3.21
C VAL A 72 3.01 4.42 -2.96
N GLU A 73 3.75 4.87 -3.97
CA GLU A 73 5.15 5.27 -3.82
C GLU A 73 5.32 6.40 -2.79
N ASP A 74 4.43 7.38 -2.78
CA ASP A 74 4.46 8.48 -1.79
C ASP A 74 4.21 7.97 -0.38
N ILE A 75 3.27 7.02 -0.17
CA ILE A 75 3.04 6.37 1.13
C ILE A 75 4.30 5.62 1.59
N LEU A 76 4.91 4.83 0.70
CA LEU A 76 6.11 4.07 1.03
C LEU A 76 7.29 4.99 1.35
N ARG A 77 7.46 6.07 0.60
CA ARG A 77 8.52 7.06 0.85
C ARG A 77 8.32 7.82 2.17
N ASP A 78 7.08 8.18 2.51
CA ASP A 78 6.79 8.78 3.81
C ASP A 78 7.08 7.79 4.96
N ALA A 79 6.76 6.51 4.75
CA ALA A 79 7.07 5.45 5.71
C ALA A 79 8.58 5.27 5.93
N GLU A 80 9.41 5.45 4.90
CA GLU A 80 10.87 5.35 4.98
C GLU A 80 11.52 6.50 5.76
N ASP A 81 10.88 7.65 5.87
CA ASP A 81 11.43 8.79 6.61
C ASP A 81 11.26 8.61 8.12
N LEU A 82 12.22 7.92 8.72
CA LEU A 82 12.33 7.71 10.17
C LEU A 82 13.47 8.51 10.81
N THR A 83 14.13 9.39 10.06
CA THR A 83 15.32 10.12 10.50
C THR A 83 15.04 10.92 11.78
N GLN A 84 14.04 11.78 11.77
CA GLN A 84 13.70 12.60 12.91
C GLN A 84 13.32 11.76 14.14
N LEU A 85 12.57 10.67 13.96
CA LEU A 85 12.17 9.79 15.05
C LEU A 85 13.40 9.08 15.65
N SER A 86 14.26 8.52 14.82
CA SER A 86 15.47 7.83 15.28
C SER A 86 16.43 8.76 16.03
N GLU A 87 16.61 10.00 15.55
CA GLU A 87 17.40 11.02 16.23
C GLU A 87 16.82 11.39 17.59
N GLN A 88 15.51 11.58 17.72
CA GLN A 88 14.85 11.87 18.99
C GLN A 88 14.98 10.72 19.99
N ILE A 89 14.83 9.46 19.53
CA ILE A 89 15.03 8.28 20.36
C ILE A 89 16.49 8.19 20.82
N ASN A 90 17.45 8.41 19.92
CA ASN A 90 18.87 8.40 20.25
C ASN A 90 19.24 9.49 21.26
N ALA A 91 18.73 10.71 21.10
CA ALA A 91 18.93 11.80 22.06
C ALA A 91 18.39 11.46 23.46
N THR A 92 17.18 10.86 23.51
CA THR A 92 16.57 10.40 24.77
C THR A 92 17.41 9.29 25.42
N ALA A 93 17.84 8.30 24.63
CA ALA A 93 18.68 7.21 25.12
C ALA A 93 20.01 7.74 25.68
N GLN A 94 20.65 8.68 24.98
CA GLN A 94 21.90 9.30 25.42
C GLN A 94 21.69 10.05 26.74
N GLN A 95 20.64 10.84 26.89
CA GLN A 95 20.32 11.55 28.14
C GLN A 95 20.12 10.57 29.31
N LEU A 96 19.45 9.46 29.09
CA LEU A 96 19.25 8.44 30.13
C LEU A 96 20.55 7.70 30.47
N LEU A 97 21.46 7.49 29.51
CA LEU A 97 22.80 6.93 29.75
C LEU A 97 23.65 7.91 30.58
N GLU A 98 23.67 9.20 30.25
CA GLU A 98 24.42 10.23 30.96
C GLU A 98 23.93 10.41 32.39
N SER A 99 22.62 10.27 32.64
CA SER A 99 22.04 10.30 33.99
C SER A 99 22.27 9.02 34.80
N GLY A 100 22.78 7.95 34.18
CA GLY A 100 22.93 6.65 34.81
C GLY A 100 21.62 5.88 35.02
N THR A 101 20.51 6.34 34.44
CA THR A 101 19.22 5.66 34.48
C THR A 101 19.18 4.46 33.54
N LEU A 102 19.92 4.54 32.43
CA LEU A 102 20.07 3.50 31.43
C LEU A 102 21.51 2.96 31.43
N SER A 103 21.66 1.64 31.23
CA SER A 103 22.94 0.99 30.94
C SER A 103 22.75 0.00 29.81
N LEU A 104 23.58 0.09 28.79
CA LEU A 104 23.50 -0.78 27.61
C LEU A 104 23.80 -2.25 27.93
N ASP A 105 24.70 -2.51 28.87
CA ASP A 105 25.09 -3.86 29.28
C ASP A 105 23.95 -4.67 29.91
N THR A 106 22.96 -3.99 30.44
CA THR A 106 21.83 -4.59 31.13
C THR A 106 20.49 -4.33 30.47
N LEU A 107 20.46 -3.57 29.39
CA LEU A 107 19.24 -3.15 28.69
C LEU A 107 18.34 -4.33 28.34
N ASP A 108 18.90 -5.42 27.84
CA ASP A 108 18.18 -6.62 27.46
C ASP A 108 17.66 -7.46 28.64
N ASN A 109 18.24 -7.27 29.83
CA ASN A 109 18.01 -8.10 31.01
C ASN A 109 17.28 -7.34 32.12
N SER A 110 17.22 -6.00 32.02
CA SER A 110 16.59 -5.14 33.03
C SER A 110 15.28 -4.55 32.52
N SER A 111 14.15 -5.06 33.02
CA SER A 111 12.84 -4.51 32.71
C SER A 111 12.67 -3.07 33.21
N GLU A 112 13.36 -2.66 34.27
CA GLU A 112 13.32 -1.31 34.82
C GLU A 112 14.00 -0.32 33.85
N GLN A 113 15.21 -0.64 33.38
CA GLN A 113 15.97 0.21 32.48
C GLN A 113 15.33 0.30 31.09
N SER A 114 14.90 -0.83 30.53
CA SER A 114 14.19 -0.83 29.26
C SER A 114 12.90 -0.05 29.34
N ASN A 115 12.13 -0.16 30.45
CA ASN A 115 10.92 0.60 30.66
C ASN A 115 11.19 2.12 30.80
N ALA A 116 12.29 2.52 31.44
CA ALA A 116 12.65 3.95 31.55
C ALA A 116 12.76 4.60 30.15
N LEU A 117 13.43 3.94 29.22
CA LEU A 117 13.52 4.42 27.84
C LEU A 117 12.16 4.33 27.13
N LEU A 118 11.51 3.15 27.16
CA LEU A 118 10.28 2.89 26.41
C LEU A 118 9.13 3.80 26.85
N VAL A 119 8.96 4.06 28.14
CA VAL A 119 7.92 4.97 28.66
C VAL A 119 8.17 6.42 28.19
N THR A 120 9.44 6.85 28.18
CA THR A 120 9.77 8.23 27.78
C THR A 120 9.50 8.45 26.28
N ILE A 121 9.76 7.44 25.42
CA ILE A 121 9.57 7.58 23.97
C ILE A 121 8.17 7.18 23.49
N ALA A 122 7.38 6.48 24.30
CA ALA A 122 6.07 5.96 23.89
C ALA A 122 5.11 7.03 23.35
N PRO A 123 5.00 8.25 23.94
CA PRO A 123 4.18 9.32 23.38
C PRO A 123 4.65 9.77 21.99
N GLN A 124 5.97 9.81 21.76
CA GLN A 124 6.54 10.19 20.46
C GLN A 124 6.20 9.16 19.38
N LEU A 125 6.23 7.86 19.71
CA LEU A 125 5.80 6.81 18.80
C LEU A 125 4.32 6.96 18.42
N ALA A 126 3.45 7.21 19.39
CA ALA A 126 2.02 7.41 19.14
C ALA A 126 1.76 8.67 18.29
N ASP A 127 2.47 9.76 18.53
CA ASP A 127 2.34 10.99 17.75
C ASP A 127 2.88 10.80 16.31
N THR A 128 3.98 10.06 16.14
CA THR A 128 4.53 9.73 14.81
C THR A 128 3.57 8.83 14.03
N LEU A 129 3.00 7.80 14.67
CA LEU A 129 2.01 6.92 14.05
C LEU A 129 0.82 7.71 13.49
N ARG A 130 0.34 8.70 14.25
CA ARG A 130 -0.78 9.57 13.85
C ARG A 130 -0.43 10.58 12.75
N ALA A 131 0.84 10.95 12.66
CA ALA A 131 1.30 11.93 11.67
C ALA A 131 1.55 11.28 10.29
N LYS A 132 1.79 9.97 10.26
CA LYS A 132 2.10 9.20 9.06
C LYS A 132 0.90 8.37 8.58
N GLN A 133 0.83 8.10 7.28
CA GLN A 133 -0.16 7.18 6.71
C GLN A 133 0.34 5.72 6.80
N VAL A 134 0.60 5.24 8.02
CA VAL A 134 1.08 3.89 8.30
C VAL A 134 0.15 3.22 9.31
N THR A 135 0.08 1.90 9.27
CA THR A 135 -0.82 1.12 10.14
C THR A 135 -0.17 0.68 11.44
N GLY A 136 1.13 0.89 11.61
CA GLY A 136 1.80 0.56 12.84
C GLY A 136 3.18 1.18 12.95
N ILE A 137 3.65 1.27 14.19
CA ILE A 137 4.99 1.73 14.54
C ILE A 137 5.54 0.86 15.66
N PHE A 138 6.82 0.54 15.60
CA PHE A 138 7.43 -0.28 16.62
C PHE A 138 8.87 0.15 16.95
N ILE A 139 9.28 -0.20 18.15
CA ILE A 139 10.66 -0.18 18.59
C ILE A 139 10.97 -1.49 19.30
N VAL A 140 12.15 -2.05 19.03
CA VAL A 140 12.66 -3.25 19.70
C VAL A 140 14.06 -2.97 20.19
N LEU A 141 14.30 -3.18 21.48
CA LEU A 141 15.60 -2.98 22.09
C LEU A 141 16.40 -4.30 22.09
N ASN A 142 17.64 -4.22 21.67
CA ASN A 142 18.57 -5.33 21.66
C ASN A 142 20.01 -4.80 21.57
N THR A 143 20.90 -5.32 22.41
CA THR A 143 22.33 -4.98 22.40
C THR A 143 23.23 -6.16 22.06
N GLN A 144 22.65 -7.37 21.94
CA GLN A 144 23.38 -8.63 21.72
C GLN A 144 23.38 -9.00 20.24
N ASP A 145 24.42 -9.69 19.84
CA ASP A 145 24.50 -10.33 18.53
C ASP A 145 23.32 -11.30 18.33
N LEU A 146 22.52 -11.04 17.31
CA LEU A 146 21.36 -11.87 16.99
C LEU A 146 21.73 -13.23 16.39
N ASP A 147 22.96 -13.41 15.87
CA ASP A 147 23.43 -14.71 15.39
C ASP A 147 23.63 -15.70 16.53
N THR A 148 23.94 -15.19 17.71
CA THR A 148 24.16 -16.01 18.91
C THR A 148 22.97 -16.01 19.86
N ARG A 149 21.95 -15.18 19.60
CA ARG A 149 20.78 -15.06 20.47
C ARG A 149 19.89 -16.30 20.40
N GLU A 150 19.53 -16.81 21.57
CA GLU A 150 18.64 -17.96 21.70
C GLU A 150 17.22 -17.64 21.24
N VAL A 151 16.65 -18.51 20.38
CA VAL A 151 15.26 -18.38 19.91
C VAL A 151 14.31 -18.48 21.10
N GLY A 152 13.29 -17.61 21.12
CA GLY A 152 12.31 -17.52 22.21
C GLY A 152 12.69 -16.56 23.34
N LYS A 153 13.94 -16.09 23.41
CA LYS A 153 14.31 -15.00 24.33
C LYS A 153 13.52 -13.76 24.01
N LYS A 154 13.03 -13.09 25.05
CA LYS A 154 12.22 -11.87 24.91
C LYS A 154 13.11 -10.65 24.71
N MET A 155 12.68 -9.75 23.86
CA MET A 155 13.28 -8.44 23.63
C MET A 155 12.28 -7.35 24.06
N PRO A 156 12.71 -6.39 24.90
CA PRO A 156 11.83 -5.28 25.28
C PRO A 156 11.47 -4.43 24.07
N GLY A 157 10.26 -3.86 24.05
CA GLY A 157 9.87 -2.97 22.98
C GLY A 157 8.41 -2.53 23.07
N ILE A 158 8.01 -1.75 22.09
CA ILE A 158 6.63 -1.29 21.89
C ILE A 158 6.24 -1.62 20.46
N TYR A 159 5.00 -2.07 20.26
CA TYR A 159 4.37 -2.15 18.96
C TYR A 159 2.96 -1.59 19.08
N LEU A 160 2.77 -0.43 18.47
CA LEU A 160 1.50 0.26 18.34
C LEU A 160 0.93 0.02 16.96
N ARG A 161 -0.38 -0.20 16.88
CA ARG A 161 -1.10 -0.37 15.63
C ARG A 161 -2.30 0.56 15.58
N ASP A 162 -2.52 1.12 14.39
CA ASP A 162 -3.70 1.85 13.97
C ASP A 162 -4.34 1.06 12.82
N LEU A 163 -5.55 0.56 13.03
CA LEU A 163 -6.22 -0.28 12.03
C LEU A 163 -6.89 0.53 10.92
N ASP A 164 -7.08 1.83 11.14
CA ASP A 164 -7.68 2.74 10.16
C ASP A 164 -7.01 4.12 10.21
N PRO A 165 -5.79 4.25 9.65
CA PRO A 165 -5.05 5.52 9.65
C PRO A 165 -5.77 6.68 8.96
N ASP A 166 -6.77 6.40 8.14
CA ASP A 166 -7.58 7.43 7.46
C ASP A 166 -8.74 7.93 8.33
N ALA A 167 -9.09 7.21 9.39
CA ALA A 167 -10.13 7.62 10.32
C ALA A 167 -9.68 8.80 11.19
N ARG A 168 -10.66 9.58 11.64
CA ARG A 168 -10.46 10.62 12.64
C ARG A 168 -11.31 10.27 13.85
N PRO A 169 -10.79 9.49 14.80
CA PRO A 169 -11.53 9.08 15.96
C PRO A 169 -11.93 10.30 16.81
N SER A 170 -13.06 10.19 17.51
CA SER A 170 -13.52 11.21 18.45
C SER A 170 -12.58 11.34 19.67
N GLU A 171 -11.90 10.24 20.01
CA GLU A 171 -10.91 10.17 21.09
C GLU A 171 -9.51 9.98 20.51
N ARG A 172 -8.54 10.70 21.06
CA ARG A 172 -7.16 10.76 20.53
C ARG A 172 -6.51 9.38 20.35
N ASN A 173 -6.82 8.41 21.20
CA ASN A 173 -6.22 7.08 21.20
C ASN A 173 -7.23 5.96 20.97
N GLY A 174 -8.47 6.29 20.53
CA GLY A 174 -9.57 5.34 20.48
C GLY A 174 -9.43 4.24 19.44
N ASP A 175 -8.60 4.45 18.42
CA ASP A 175 -8.30 3.56 17.30
C ASP A 175 -6.95 2.86 17.41
N LEU A 176 -6.13 3.23 18.41
CA LEU A 176 -4.82 2.62 18.61
C LEU A 176 -4.91 1.36 19.47
N LEU A 177 -4.10 0.37 19.12
CA LEU A 177 -3.96 -0.88 19.84
C LEU A 177 -2.49 -1.18 20.13
N LEU A 178 -2.23 -1.70 21.34
CA LEU A 178 -0.92 -2.21 21.72
C LEU A 178 -0.81 -3.70 21.41
N GLU A 179 0.06 -4.05 20.49
CA GLU A 179 0.39 -5.44 20.15
C GLU A 179 1.51 -5.98 21.05
N ARG A 180 2.51 -5.12 21.33
CA ARG A 180 3.63 -5.43 22.21
C ARG A 180 3.91 -4.22 23.10
N ALA A 181 3.87 -4.41 24.40
CA ALA A 181 4.28 -3.41 25.38
C ALA A 181 4.33 -4.01 26.79
N SER A 182 5.20 -3.50 27.63
CA SER A 182 5.18 -3.81 29.05
C SER A 182 3.94 -3.19 29.73
N ALA A 183 3.55 -3.72 30.88
CA ALA A 183 2.44 -3.16 31.68
C ALA A 183 2.66 -1.70 32.05
N THR A 184 3.92 -1.26 32.24
CA THR A 184 4.28 0.13 32.54
C THR A 184 3.97 1.04 31.37
N VAL A 185 4.34 0.64 30.15
CA VAL A 185 4.04 1.40 28.92
C VAL A 185 2.53 1.48 28.66
N ILE A 186 1.78 0.38 28.86
CA ILE A 186 0.33 0.37 28.73
C ILE A 186 -0.31 1.40 29.64
N LYS A 187 0.13 1.43 30.90
CA LYS A 187 -0.39 2.37 31.90
C LYS A 187 -0.09 3.83 31.54
N GLU A 188 1.10 4.09 31.01
CA GLU A 188 1.53 5.45 30.62
C GLU A 188 0.72 5.96 29.42
N LEU A 189 0.58 5.15 28.39
CA LEU A 189 -0.14 5.55 27.15
C LEU A 189 -1.66 5.57 27.33
N GLY A 190 -2.21 4.75 28.22
CA GLY A 190 -3.67 4.57 28.36
C GLY A 190 -4.33 4.01 27.10
N ILE A 191 -3.56 3.30 26.25
CA ILE A 191 -4.03 2.67 25.01
C ILE A 191 -4.42 1.23 25.31
N GLY A 192 -5.52 0.76 24.67
CA GLY A 192 -5.98 -0.60 24.78
C GLY A 192 -5.00 -1.62 24.19
N THR A 193 -5.02 -2.85 24.69
CA THR A 193 -4.24 -3.95 24.11
C THR A 193 -5.07 -4.74 23.11
N ASP A 194 -4.43 -5.24 22.05
CA ASP A 194 -5.07 -6.20 21.14
C ASP A 194 -5.19 -7.59 21.81
N LYS A 195 -6.07 -8.44 21.24
CA LYS A 195 -6.28 -9.84 21.73
C LYS A 195 -4.99 -10.68 21.68
N GLY A 196 -4.08 -10.38 20.75
CA GLY A 196 -2.79 -11.04 20.57
C GLY A 196 -1.63 -10.41 21.37
N TRP A 197 -1.93 -9.48 22.28
CA TRP A 197 -0.93 -8.75 23.03
C TRP A 197 0.05 -9.64 23.79
N GLN A 198 1.33 -9.23 23.76
CA GLN A 198 2.40 -9.82 24.57
C GLN A 198 3.26 -8.71 25.21
N PRO A 199 3.88 -8.95 26.39
CA PRO A 199 4.63 -7.91 27.09
C PRO A 199 5.99 -7.57 26.44
N ALA A 200 6.46 -8.35 25.47
CA ALA A 200 7.74 -8.17 24.79
C ALA A 200 7.74 -8.96 23.48
N PHE A 201 8.73 -8.74 22.64
CA PHE A 201 8.94 -9.48 21.40
C PHE A 201 9.67 -10.79 21.65
N PRO A 202 9.10 -11.95 21.30
CA PRO A 202 9.87 -13.19 21.27
C PRO A 202 10.83 -13.13 20.06
N TYR A 203 12.13 -13.38 20.29
CA TYR A 203 13.06 -13.54 19.18
C TYR A 203 12.79 -14.86 18.45
N GLN A 204 12.49 -14.80 17.17
CA GLN A 204 12.09 -15.95 16.36
C GLN A 204 13.13 -16.28 15.24
N GLY A 205 14.33 -15.75 15.33
CA GLY A 205 15.33 -15.90 14.26
C GLY A 205 14.88 -15.22 12.97
N ASP A 206 14.94 -15.94 11.85
CA ASP A 206 14.58 -15.41 10.52
C ASP A 206 13.08 -15.50 10.22
N THR A 207 12.27 -16.12 11.08
CA THR A 207 10.85 -16.40 10.79
C THR A 207 9.92 -15.19 10.87
N ASN A 208 10.37 -14.05 11.41
CA ASN A 208 9.60 -12.81 11.50
C ASN A 208 9.80 -11.86 10.30
N GLY A 209 10.01 -12.37 9.10
CA GLY A 209 10.13 -11.53 7.91
C GLY A 209 11.29 -10.54 7.91
N GLY A 210 12.24 -10.67 8.87
CA GLY A 210 13.44 -9.85 8.93
C GLY A 210 13.26 -8.43 9.49
N ILE A 211 12.12 -8.11 10.14
CA ILE A 211 11.84 -6.76 10.68
C ILE A 211 12.90 -6.25 11.68
N ILE A 212 13.60 -7.16 12.35
CA ILE A 212 14.62 -6.82 13.35
C ILE A 212 15.98 -7.29 12.87
N ARG A 213 16.10 -8.60 12.56
CA ARG A 213 17.38 -9.25 12.31
C ARG A 213 18.16 -8.61 11.16
N THR A 214 17.53 -8.44 9.99
CA THR A 214 18.23 -7.95 8.79
C THR A 214 18.87 -6.60 9.04
N VAL A 215 18.13 -5.68 9.66
CA VAL A 215 18.56 -4.30 9.88
C VAL A 215 19.56 -4.20 11.05
N PHE A 216 19.21 -4.82 12.18
CA PHE A 216 20.06 -4.81 13.36
C PHE A 216 21.42 -5.46 13.07
N GLN A 217 21.39 -6.67 12.52
CA GLN A 217 22.59 -7.47 12.31
C GLN A 217 23.54 -6.82 11.29
N ALA A 218 22.99 -6.22 10.23
CA ALA A 218 23.80 -5.51 9.25
C ALA A 218 24.58 -4.34 9.90
N ALA A 219 23.92 -3.53 10.72
CA ALA A 219 24.58 -2.42 11.42
C ALA A 219 25.54 -2.92 12.50
N TYR A 220 25.17 -3.97 13.24
CA TYR A 220 25.98 -4.56 14.30
C TYR A 220 27.29 -5.14 13.78
N GLN A 221 27.23 -5.94 12.69
CA GLN A 221 28.41 -6.56 12.08
C GLN A 221 29.33 -5.55 11.40
N ASP A 222 28.76 -4.49 10.83
CA ASP A 222 29.51 -3.41 10.18
C ASP A 222 30.11 -2.40 11.19
N GLY A 223 29.84 -2.58 12.48
CA GLY A 223 30.26 -1.66 13.54
C GLY A 223 29.63 -0.28 13.38
N ALA A 224 28.43 -0.20 12.80
CA ALA A 224 27.68 1.02 12.53
C ALA A 224 28.51 2.10 11.79
N SER A 225 29.23 1.68 10.76
CA SER A 225 30.11 2.56 9.97
C SER A 225 29.35 3.58 9.10
N LEU A 226 28.07 3.32 8.85
CA LEU A 226 27.18 4.17 8.05
C LEU A 226 26.10 4.80 8.93
N SER A 227 25.37 5.80 8.39
CA SER A 227 24.20 6.34 9.07
C SER A 227 23.04 5.31 9.09
N ALA A 228 22.11 5.47 10.05
CA ALA A 228 21.02 4.51 10.28
C ALA A 228 20.17 4.24 9.02
N GLU A 229 19.90 5.28 8.22
CA GLU A 229 19.09 5.18 7.00
C GLU A 229 19.74 4.25 5.95
N ASN A 230 21.07 4.17 5.89
CA ASN A 230 21.78 3.31 4.95
C ASN A 230 21.60 1.82 5.24
N TYR A 231 21.25 1.47 6.48
CA TYR A 231 20.89 0.11 6.89
C TYR A 231 19.38 -0.14 6.77
N GLY A 232 18.57 0.90 6.54
CA GLY A 232 17.12 0.80 6.43
C GLY A 232 16.67 -0.18 5.36
N ARG A 233 15.69 -1.05 5.68
CA ARG A 233 15.18 -2.07 4.76
C ARG A 233 13.70 -2.31 4.97
N TRP A 234 13.01 -2.58 3.87
CA TRP A 234 11.71 -3.23 3.87
C TRP A 234 11.85 -4.72 4.13
N THR A 235 10.82 -5.31 4.74
CA THR A 235 10.69 -6.77 4.77
C THR A 235 10.58 -7.32 3.35
N THR A 236 11.23 -8.44 3.08
CA THR A 236 11.22 -9.07 1.74
C THR A 236 9.93 -9.82 1.45
N THR A 237 9.18 -10.17 2.48
CA THR A 237 7.90 -10.88 2.41
C THR A 237 6.98 -10.35 3.50
N PRO A 238 5.65 -10.37 3.29
CA PRO A 238 4.70 -10.08 4.36
C PRO A 238 4.90 -11.02 5.55
N TYR A 239 4.66 -10.52 6.75
CA TYR A 239 4.76 -11.27 7.99
C TYR A 239 3.51 -11.05 8.85
N CYS A 240 3.29 -11.94 9.83
CA CYS A 240 2.32 -11.77 10.90
C CYS A 240 3.03 -11.74 12.24
N LEU A 241 2.55 -10.92 13.17
CA LEU A 241 2.98 -11.01 14.56
C LEU A 241 2.49 -12.32 15.20
N ALA A 242 3.27 -12.87 16.12
CA ALA A 242 2.84 -14.06 16.86
C ALA A 242 1.55 -13.77 17.65
N GLY A 243 0.50 -14.53 17.35
CA GLY A 243 -0.85 -14.36 17.93
C GLY A 243 -1.78 -13.46 17.11
N ASP A 244 -1.36 -13.03 15.93
CA ASP A 244 -2.12 -12.21 14.98
C ASP A 244 -2.25 -12.94 13.63
N ASP A 245 -3.28 -12.63 12.86
CA ASP A 245 -3.55 -13.17 11.53
C ASP A 245 -3.43 -12.12 10.40
N ARG A 246 -3.11 -10.86 10.77
CA ARG A 246 -2.97 -9.75 9.82
C ARG A 246 -1.58 -9.75 9.20
N ASN A 247 -1.54 -9.79 7.87
CA ASN A 247 -0.31 -9.69 7.11
C ASN A 247 0.15 -8.23 6.99
N ALA A 248 1.44 -8.01 7.16
CA ALA A 248 2.05 -6.69 7.12
C ALA A 248 3.40 -6.73 6.41
N ILE A 249 3.79 -5.58 5.85
CA ILE A 249 5.18 -5.27 5.48
C ILE A 249 5.68 -4.17 6.40
N ALA A 250 6.97 -4.12 6.67
CA ALA A 250 7.56 -3.12 7.54
C ALA A 250 8.86 -2.56 6.96
N TYR A 251 9.06 -1.26 7.17
CA TYR A 251 10.35 -0.61 7.01
C TYR A 251 10.95 -0.35 8.37
N SER A 252 12.24 -0.62 8.52
CA SER A 252 12.94 -0.41 9.80
C SER A 252 14.36 0.10 9.60
N VAL A 253 14.84 0.82 10.60
CA VAL A 253 16.21 1.34 10.69
C VAL A 253 16.80 0.97 12.05
N PRO A 254 18.13 0.78 12.16
CA PRO A 254 18.78 0.49 13.44
C PRO A 254 18.83 1.76 14.29
N LEU A 255 18.80 1.59 15.60
CA LEU A 255 19.09 2.64 16.56
C LEU A 255 20.58 2.60 16.89
N ILE A 256 21.30 3.66 16.55
CA ILE A 256 22.75 3.76 16.67
C ILE A 256 23.11 5.00 17.51
N LEU A 257 23.81 4.80 18.60
CA LEU A 257 24.35 5.89 19.40
C LEU A 257 25.55 6.57 18.71
N PRO A 258 25.90 7.79 19.08
CA PRO A 258 27.04 8.50 18.49
C PRO A 258 28.39 7.80 18.61
N ASN A 259 28.53 6.88 19.57
CA ASN A 259 29.72 6.04 19.73
C ASN A 259 29.72 4.78 18.85
N GLY A 260 28.74 4.62 17.96
CA GLY A 260 28.62 3.45 17.08
C GLY A 260 27.91 2.24 17.72
N THR A 261 27.41 2.34 18.93
CA THR A 261 26.72 1.20 19.57
C THR A 261 25.31 1.07 19.01
N VAL A 262 25.01 -0.10 18.43
CA VAL A 262 23.66 -0.48 18.00
C VAL A 262 22.91 -1.07 19.19
N TYR A 263 21.73 -0.47 19.54
CA TYR A 263 20.98 -0.88 20.74
C TYR A 263 19.52 -1.21 20.48
N GLY A 264 19.10 -1.25 19.23
CA GLY A 264 17.74 -1.61 18.85
C GLY A 264 17.44 -1.32 17.40
N VAL A 265 16.15 -1.40 17.10
CA VAL A 265 15.55 -1.10 15.80
C VAL A 265 14.28 -0.31 16.02
N VAL A 266 14.01 0.68 15.20
CA VAL A 266 12.72 1.37 15.09
C VAL A 266 12.17 1.19 13.69
N GLY A 267 10.86 1.05 13.56
CA GLY A 267 10.25 0.84 12.25
C GLY A 267 8.78 1.18 12.23
N VAL A 268 8.23 1.19 11.01
CA VAL A 268 6.80 1.36 10.73
C VAL A 268 6.26 0.16 9.98
N GLU A 269 4.96 -0.03 10.08
CA GLU A 269 4.23 -1.14 9.46
C GLU A 269 3.16 -0.62 8.51
N LEU A 270 2.95 -1.35 7.42
CA LEU A 270 1.80 -1.23 6.55
C LEU A 270 1.10 -2.58 6.46
N LEU A 271 -0.15 -2.67 6.93
CA LEU A 271 -0.97 -3.85 6.72
C LEU A 271 -1.27 -4.03 5.24
N THR A 272 -1.17 -5.28 4.75
CA THR A 272 -1.45 -5.56 3.33
C THR A 272 -2.90 -5.22 2.96
N GLU A 273 -3.85 -5.41 3.89
CA GLU A 273 -5.24 -5.01 3.70
C GLU A 273 -5.39 -3.49 3.53
N TYR A 274 -4.66 -2.70 4.32
CA TYR A 274 -4.66 -1.24 4.18
C TYR A 274 -4.11 -0.82 2.81
N LEU A 275 -3.00 -1.39 2.35
CA LEU A 275 -2.46 -1.13 1.01
C LEU A 275 -3.47 -1.48 -0.09
N GLN A 276 -4.22 -2.57 0.06
CA GLN A 276 -5.27 -2.96 -0.88
C GLN A 276 -6.38 -1.91 -0.97
N THR A 277 -6.73 -1.23 0.14
CA THR A 277 -7.72 -0.13 0.10
C THR A 277 -7.25 1.05 -0.74
N LYS A 278 -5.93 1.24 -0.89
CA LYS A 278 -5.33 2.30 -1.71
C LYS A 278 -5.34 1.96 -3.21
N LEU A 279 -5.61 0.71 -3.55
CA LEU A 279 -5.72 0.19 -4.91
C LEU A 279 -7.12 -0.39 -5.13
N PRO A 280 -8.19 0.45 -5.15
CA PRO A 280 -9.55 -0.04 -5.25
C PRO A 280 -9.78 -0.70 -6.61
N PHE A 281 -9.95 -2.01 -6.62
CA PHE A 281 -10.20 -2.79 -7.83
C PHE A 281 -11.46 -2.35 -8.57
N THR A 282 -12.45 -1.77 -7.86
CA THR A 282 -13.67 -1.22 -8.43
C THR A 282 -13.43 -0.11 -9.45
N GLU A 283 -12.35 0.63 -9.33
CA GLU A 283 -11.95 1.64 -10.32
C GLU A 283 -11.70 1.07 -11.72
N LEU A 284 -11.21 -0.16 -11.79
CA LEU A 284 -10.90 -0.86 -13.04
C LEU A 284 -12.03 -1.82 -13.46
N ASP A 285 -12.84 -2.28 -12.51
CA ASP A 285 -13.91 -3.26 -12.74
C ASP A 285 -15.10 -2.62 -13.48
N GLU A 286 -15.47 -1.38 -13.16
CA GLU A 286 -16.55 -0.64 -13.86
C GLU A 286 -16.32 -0.59 -15.37
N ASP A 287 -15.07 -0.41 -15.80
CA ASP A 287 -14.67 -0.37 -17.20
C ASP A 287 -14.22 -1.74 -17.74
N LYS A 288 -14.22 -2.81 -16.91
CA LYS A 288 -13.64 -4.14 -17.21
C LYS A 288 -12.20 -4.06 -17.72
N ALA A 289 -11.45 -3.10 -17.19
CA ALA A 289 -10.10 -2.78 -17.67
C ALA A 289 -9.01 -3.66 -17.05
N GLY A 290 -9.28 -4.30 -15.91
CA GLY A 290 -8.30 -5.16 -15.24
C GLY A 290 -8.38 -5.12 -13.72
N THR A 291 -7.28 -5.49 -13.07
CA THR A 291 -7.13 -5.42 -11.62
C THR A 291 -5.72 -4.98 -11.25
N TYR A 292 -5.56 -4.43 -10.04
CA TYR A 292 -4.24 -4.13 -9.48
C TYR A 292 -3.65 -5.38 -8.81
N PHE A 293 -2.33 -5.54 -8.94
CA PHE A 293 -1.55 -6.52 -8.19
C PHE A 293 -0.51 -5.78 -7.34
N ILE A 294 -0.33 -6.25 -6.10
CA ILE A 294 0.71 -5.82 -5.18
C ILE A 294 1.67 -6.98 -4.96
#